data_59c203ab74502cdf312d685631469fa2
#
_entry.id   59c203ab74502cdf312d685631469fa2
#
_cell.length_a   1.000
_cell.length_b   1.000
_cell.length_c   1.000
_cell.angle_alpha   90.00
_cell.angle_beta   90.00
_cell.angle_gamma   90.00
#
_symmetry.space_group_name_H-M   'P 1'
#
loop_
_entity.id
_entity.type
_entity.pdbx_description
1 polymer ?
#
loop_
_entity_poly.entity_id
_entity_poly.type
_entity_poly.pdbx_seq_one_letter_code
_entity_poly.pdbx_strand_id
1 'polypeptide(L)'
;GKLYAAYSDTDYLQIRPLPFDKIKPHRRNLEQAYLELTQQQLPEIAEAAGWPVQEDHCIQRMVLDAIYQDCWYNHLAKGRWPAYQQLSNIKLGQALLLAHRLRQASPKLVEWLNACSLSFRKKTPTD
;
A
#
# COMPACT_ATOMS: atom_id res chain seq x y z
N GLY A 1 10.10 -5.86 -11.80
CA GLY A 1 9.83 -6.60 -12.99
C GLY A 1 9.01 -5.84 -14.00
N LYS A 2 8.50 -6.56 -14.96
CA LYS A 2 7.72 -5.94 -16.02
C LYS A 2 6.46 -5.26 -15.49
N LEU A 3 5.81 -5.86 -14.51
CA LEU A 3 4.61 -5.27 -13.93
C LEU A 3 4.94 -3.93 -13.28
N TYR A 4 6.04 -3.88 -12.58
CA TYR A 4 6.48 -2.64 -11.95
C TYR A 4 6.76 -1.57 -13.00
N ALA A 5 7.46 -1.92 -14.06
CA ALA A 5 7.77 -0.95 -15.11
C ALA A 5 6.51 -0.40 -15.77
N ALA A 6 5.49 -1.25 -15.96
CA ALA A 6 4.26 -0.82 -16.58
C ALA A 6 3.54 0.23 -15.73
N TYR A 7 3.65 0.14 -14.41
CA TYR A 7 2.98 1.09 -13.53
C TYR A 7 3.81 2.31 -13.21
N SER A 8 5.13 2.21 -13.28
CA SER A 8 5.97 3.26 -12.72
C SER A 8 6.03 4.52 -13.56
N ASP A 9 6.11 4.38 -14.87
CA ASP A 9 6.36 5.54 -15.72
C ASP A 9 5.17 5.92 -16.57
N THR A 10 4.72 5.00 -17.40
CA THR A 10 3.72 5.31 -18.41
C THR A 10 2.38 5.67 -17.77
N ASP A 11 1.94 4.88 -16.81
CA ASP A 11 0.61 5.06 -16.23
C ASP A 11 0.53 6.36 -15.43
N TYR A 12 1.55 6.65 -14.64
CA TYR A 12 1.56 7.90 -13.87
C TYR A 12 1.66 9.13 -14.76
N LEU A 13 2.45 9.05 -15.81
CA LEU A 13 2.59 10.16 -16.73
C LEU A 13 1.29 10.43 -17.48
N GLN A 14 0.50 9.40 -17.72
CA GLN A 14 -0.79 9.59 -18.36
C GLN A 14 -1.79 10.28 -17.44
N ILE A 15 -1.70 10.03 -16.13
CA ILE A 15 -2.62 10.62 -15.18
C ILE A 15 -2.30 12.10 -14.93
N ARG A 16 -1.04 12.42 -14.72
CA ARG A 16 -0.65 13.77 -14.32
C ARG A 16 -1.01 14.88 -15.29
N PRO A 17 -0.85 14.68 -16.60
CA PRO A 17 -1.20 15.76 -17.52
C PRO A 17 -2.70 15.90 -17.80
N LEU A 18 -3.53 15.02 -17.25
CA LEU A 18 -4.96 15.08 -17.49
C LEU A 18 -5.61 16.26 -16.77
N PRO A 19 -6.69 16.83 -17.34
CA PRO A 19 -7.46 17.85 -16.65
C PRO A 19 -7.99 17.32 -15.31
N PHE A 20 -8.21 18.23 -14.38
CA PHE A 20 -8.60 17.87 -13.02
C PHE A 20 -9.87 17.02 -12.99
N ASP A 21 -10.86 17.36 -13.81
CA ASP A 21 -12.11 16.62 -13.84
C ASP A 21 -11.93 15.19 -14.34
N LYS A 22 -10.90 14.91 -15.12
CA LYS A 22 -10.59 13.57 -15.60
C LYS A 22 -9.70 12.80 -14.63
N ILE A 23 -8.94 13.51 -13.81
CA ILE A 23 -8.08 12.86 -12.82
C ILE A 23 -8.91 12.18 -11.75
N LYS A 24 -10.02 12.81 -11.35
CA LYS A 24 -10.86 12.27 -10.28
C LYS A 24 -11.36 10.85 -10.52
N PRO A 25 -11.90 10.53 -11.72
CA PRO A 25 -12.33 9.15 -11.97
C PRO A 25 -11.18 8.14 -11.87
N HIS A 26 -10.00 8.50 -12.39
CA HIS A 26 -8.84 7.62 -12.28
C HIS A 26 -8.44 7.42 -10.83
N ARG A 27 -8.44 8.50 -10.07
CA ARG A 27 -8.09 8.42 -8.65
C ARG A 27 -9.04 7.50 -7.91
N ARG A 28 -10.33 7.62 -8.17
CA ARG A 28 -11.32 6.77 -7.51
C ARG A 28 -11.11 5.31 -7.85
N ASN A 29 -10.78 5.02 -9.11
CA ASN A 29 -10.52 3.65 -9.53
C ASN A 29 -9.30 3.08 -8.81
N LEU A 30 -8.26 3.87 -8.66
CA LEU A 30 -7.06 3.43 -7.94
C LEU A 30 -7.37 3.16 -6.47
N GLU A 31 -8.16 4.03 -5.85
CA GLU A 31 -8.54 3.84 -4.46
C GLU A 31 -9.35 2.56 -4.28
N GLN A 32 -10.31 2.33 -5.18
CA GLN A 32 -11.13 1.13 -5.09
C GLN A 32 -10.31 -0.14 -5.30
N ALA A 33 -9.39 -0.11 -6.26
CA ALA A 33 -8.51 -1.26 -6.49
C ALA A 33 -7.65 -1.55 -5.26
N TYR A 34 -7.13 -0.50 -4.62
CA TYR A 34 -6.35 -0.65 -3.41
C TYR A 34 -7.17 -1.27 -2.28
N LEU A 35 -8.39 -0.77 -2.08
CA LEU A 35 -9.26 -1.29 -1.03
C LEU A 35 -9.68 -2.72 -1.30
N GLU A 36 -9.98 -3.05 -2.55
CA GLU A 36 -10.34 -4.42 -2.88
C GLU A 36 -9.19 -5.39 -2.58
N LEU A 37 -7.97 -4.98 -2.92
CA LEU A 37 -6.81 -5.82 -2.63
C LEU A 37 -6.57 -5.95 -1.13
N THR A 38 -6.56 -4.84 -0.41
CA THR A 38 -6.15 -4.86 0.99
C THR A 38 -7.24 -5.30 1.95
N GLN A 39 -8.51 -5.10 1.59
CA GLN A 39 -9.61 -5.44 2.47
C GLN A 39 -10.24 -6.79 2.16
N GLN A 40 -10.09 -7.28 0.94
CA GLN A 40 -10.74 -8.52 0.54
C GLN A 40 -9.76 -9.59 0.07
N GLN A 41 -9.01 -9.32 -0.98
CA GLN A 41 -8.17 -10.36 -1.58
C GLN A 41 -7.00 -10.77 -0.69
N LEU A 42 -6.25 -9.80 -0.19
CA LEU A 42 -5.07 -10.13 0.61
C LEU A 42 -5.42 -10.78 1.95
N PRO A 43 -6.46 -10.36 2.67
CA PRO A 43 -6.82 -11.09 3.88
C PRO A 43 -7.17 -12.55 3.63
N GLU A 44 -7.86 -12.85 2.53
CA GLU A 44 -8.18 -14.24 2.20
C GLU A 44 -6.93 -15.03 1.87
N ILE A 45 -6.03 -14.45 1.10
CA ILE A 45 -4.75 -15.09 0.77
C ILE A 45 -3.92 -15.29 2.04
N ALA A 46 -3.91 -14.28 2.91
CA ALA A 46 -3.14 -14.32 4.14
C ALA A 46 -3.60 -15.47 5.03
N GLU A 47 -4.90 -15.65 5.14
CA GLU A 47 -5.44 -16.73 5.94
C GLU A 47 -5.07 -18.09 5.34
N ALA A 48 -5.25 -18.25 4.04
CA ALA A 48 -4.97 -19.50 3.37
C ALA A 48 -3.47 -19.84 3.40
N ALA A 49 -2.61 -18.84 3.30
CA ALA A 49 -1.16 -19.06 3.24
C ALA A 49 -0.48 -19.01 4.59
N GLY A 50 -1.21 -18.66 5.65
CA GLY A 50 -0.63 -18.60 6.99
C GLY A 50 0.31 -17.43 7.19
N TRP A 51 -0.05 -16.26 6.67
CA TRP A 51 0.76 -15.06 6.89
C TRP A 51 0.74 -14.65 8.36
N PRO A 52 1.80 -13.97 8.83
CA PRO A 52 1.83 -13.47 10.21
C PRO A 52 0.82 -12.34 10.47
N VAL A 53 0.34 -11.68 9.43
CA VAL A 53 -0.70 -10.67 9.52
C VAL A 53 -1.80 -11.04 8.54
N GLN A 54 -3.06 -10.97 8.99
CA GLN A 54 -4.17 -11.42 8.17
C GLN A 54 -5.32 -10.42 8.12
N GLU A 55 -5.31 -9.43 8.99
CA GLU A 55 -6.37 -8.43 9.02
C GLU A 55 -6.05 -7.26 8.09
N ASP A 56 -7.10 -6.66 7.54
CA ASP A 56 -6.95 -5.61 6.54
C ASP A 56 -6.12 -4.43 7.06
N HIS A 57 -6.34 -4.00 8.29
CA HIS A 57 -5.59 -2.86 8.83
C HIS A 57 -4.12 -3.20 9.04
N CYS A 58 -3.80 -4.44 9.34
CA CYS A 58 -2.40 -4.86 9.47
C CYS A 58 -1.72 -4.91 8.12
N ILE A 59 -2.42 -5.39 7.11
CA ILE A 59 -1.90 -5.45 5.75
C ILE A 59 -1.69 -4.03 5.23
N GLN A 60 -2.64 -3.14 5.44
CA GLN A 60 -2.51 -1.75 5.01
C GLN A 60 -1.35 -1.04 5.71
N ARG A 61 -1.18 -1.27 7.01
CA ARG A 61 -0.04 -0.74 7.75
C ARG A 61 1.28 -1.18 7.12
N MET A 62 1.39 -2.46 6.84
CA MET A 62 2.60 -3.03 6.27
C MET A 62 2.91 -2.42 4.90
N VAL A 63 1.88 -2.28 4.06
CA VAL A 63 2.05 -1.70 2.73
C VAL A 63 2.45 -0.23 2.83
N LEU A 64 1.78 0.54 3.67
CA LEU A 64 2.08 1.97 3.80
C LEU A 64 3.48 2.20 4.36
N ASP A 65 3.86 1.46 5.39
CA ASP A 65 5.19 1.60 5.95
C ASP A 65 6.26 1.26 4.91
N ALA A 66 5.97 0.26 4.06
CA ALA A 66 6.93 -0.15 3.03
C ALA A 66 7.12 0.95 1.98
N ILE A 67 6.05 1.58 1.53
CA ILE A 67 6.18 2.60 0.48
C ILE A 67 6.82 3.88 1.01
N TYR A 68 6.68 4.18 2.30
CA TYR A 68 7.34 5.33 2.90
C TYR A 68 8.70 4.99 3.48
N GLN A 69 9.00 3.71 3.65
CA GLN A 69 10.22 3.25 4.32
C GLN A 69 10.33 3.86 5.71
N ASP A 70 9.19 3.98 6.39
CA ASP A 70 9.06 4.61 7.68
C ASP A 70 7.67 4.30 8.22
N CYS A 71 7.44 4.58 9.48
CA CYS A 71 6.09 4.54 10.04
C CYS A 71 5.23 5.58 9.30
N TRP A 72 4.12 5.13 8.71
CA TRP A 72 3.30 6.04 7.90
C TRP A 72 2.69 7.19 8.71
N TYR A 73 2.62 7.05 10.04
CA TYR A 73 2.13 8.12 10.90
C TYR A 73 2.97 9.39 10.78
N ASN A 74 4.21 9.27 10.34
CA ASN A 74 5.11 10.41 10.19
C ASN A 74 4.87 11.16 8.87
N HIS A 75 4.06 10.63 7.99
CA HIS A 75 3.84 11.19 6.65
C HIS A 75 2.40 11.58 6.39
N LEU A 76 1.46 11.00 7.11
CA LEU A 76 0.03 11.23 6.89
C LEU A 76 -0.64 11.53 8.23
N ALA A 77 -1.78 12.21 8.18
CA ALA A 77 -2.54 12.50 9.38
C ALA A 77 -3.23 11.22 9.86
N LYS A 78 -3.02 10.89 11.14
CA LYS A 78 -3.61 9.69 11.71
C LYS A 78 -4.96 10.03 12.32
N GLY A 79 -5.96 9.19 12.05
CA GLY A 79 -7.23 9.25 12.74
C GLY A 79 -8.25 10.22 12.22
N ARG A 80 -7.89 11.07 11.26
CA ARG A 80 -8.81 12.08 10.73
C ARG A 80 -9.43 11.66 9.42
N TRP A 81 -8.61 11.19 8.50
CA TRP A 81 -9.04 10.70 7.19
C TRP A 81 -8.43 9.33 6.98
N PRO A 82 -9.09 8.45 6.23
CA PRO A 82 -8.44 7.19 5.87
C PRO A 82 -7.10 7.47 5.19
N ALA A 83 -6.10 6.69 5.55
CA ALA A 83 -4.75 6.92 5.05
C ALA A 83 -4.71 6.90 3.52
N TYR A 84 -5.42 5.95 2.89
CA TYR A 84 -5.37 5.82 1.44
C TYR A 84 -5.86 7.08 0.72
N GLN A 85 -6.78 7.82 1.32
CA GLN A 85 -7.29 9.04 0.70
C GLN A 85 -6.27 10.17 0.74
N GLN A 86 -5.30 10.09 1.62
CA GLN A 86 -4.28 11.11 1.79
C GLN A 86 -3.07 10.91 0.89
N LEU A 87 -2.95 9.73 0.28
CA LEU A 87 -1.80 9.41 -0.56
C LEU A 87 -1.82 10.22 -1.84
N SER A 88 -0.65 10.67 -2.28
CA SER A 88 -0.53 11.22 -3.62
C SER A 88 -0.83 10.13 -4.65
N ASN A 89 -1.08 10.53 -5.89
CA ASN A 89 -1.32 9.53 -6.94
C ASN A 89 -0.14 8.60 -7.09
N ILE A 90 1.08 9.12 -6.98
CA ILE A 90 2.28 8.30 -7.09
C ILE A 90 2.35 7.32 -5.93
N LYS A 91 2.13 7.79 -4.72
CA LYS A 91 2.18 6.90 -3.54
C LYS A 91 1.08 5.86 -3.57
N LEU A 92 -0.12 6.25 -3.98
CA LEU A 92 -1.21 5.29 -4.11
C LEU A 92 -0.89 4.24 -5.16
N GLY A 93 -0.30 4.65 -6.28
CA GLY A 93 0.14 3.70 -7.29
C GLY A 93 1.18 2.74 -6.76
N GLN A 94 2.13 3.23 -5.98
CA GLN A 94 3.14 2.36 -5.36
C GLN A 94 2.51 1.38 -4.39
N ALA A 95 1.56 1.86 -3.58
CA ALA A 95 0.85 0.99 -2.64
C ALA A 95 0.04 -0.07 -3.37
N LEU A 96 -0.64 0.34 -4.44
CA LEU A 96 -1.42 -0.60 -5.25
C LEU A 96 -0.52 -1.65 -5.89
N LEU A 97 0.62 -1.23 -6.42
CA LEU A 97 1.56 -2.15 -7.04
C LEU A 97 2.09 -3.15 -6.02
N LEU A 98 2.48 -2.68 -4.86
CA LEU A 98 2.96 -3.58 -3.81
C LEU A 98 1.87 -4.55 -3.37
N ALA A 99 0.66 -4.04 -3.13
CA ALA A 99 -0.46 -4.89 -2.73
C ALA A 99 -0.74 -5.96 -3.79
N HIS A 100 -0.68 -5.58 -5.06
CA HIS A 100 -0.89 -6.51 -6.15
C HIS A 100 0.18 -7.61 -6.15
N ARG A 101 1.43 -7.23 -5.93
CA ARG A 101 2.52 -8.20 -5.88
C ARG A 101 2.40 -9.14 -4.68
N LEU A 102 1.84 -8.66 -3.58
CA LEU A 102 1.66 -9.50 -2.40
C LEU A 102 0.72 -10.67 -2.63
N ARG A 103 -0.08 -10.61 -3.67
CA ARG A 103 -0.96 -11.75 -4.00
C ARG A 103 -0.19 -13.03 -4.26
N GLN A 104 1.07 -12.92 -4.68
CA GLN A 104 1.92 -14.07 -4.97
C GLN A 104 3.12 -14.16 -4.05
N ALA A 105 3.10 -13.42 -2.96
CA ALA A 105 4.24 -13.37 -2.05
C ALA A 105 4.32 -14.63 -1.21
N SER A 106 5.55 -15.06 -0.93
CA SER A 106 5.77 -16.13 0.02
C SER A 106 5.52 -15.63 1.44
N PRO A 107 5.18 -16.52 2.38
CA PRO A 107 5.06 -16.09 3.77
C PRO A 107 6.34 -15.44 4.32
N LYS A 108 7.50 -15.86 3.83
CA LYS A 108 8.76 -15.27 4.28
C LYS A 108 8.88 -13.81 3.88
N LEU A 109 8.43 -13.45 2.67
CA LEU A 109 8.45 -12.06 2.25
C LEU A 109 7.53 -11.22 3.13
N VAL A 110 6.36 -11.75 3.43
CA VAL A 110 5.41 -11.05 4.29
C VAL A 110 5.98 -10.90 5.70
N GLU A 111 6.62 -11.93 6.23
CA GLU A 111 7.28 -11.84 7.53
C GLU A 111 8.31 -10.73 7.54
N TRP A 112 9.11 -10.64 6.48
CA TRP A 112 10.14 -9.62 6.38
C TRP A 112 9.54 -8.22 6.32
N LEU A 113 8.52 -8.03 5.49
CA LEU A 113 7.85 -6.73 5.39
C LEU A 113 7.20 -6.35 6.71
N ASN A 114 6.59 -7.30 7.39
CA ASN A 114 5.98 -7.03 8.69
C ASN A 114 7.03 -6.66 9.73
N ALA A 115 8.15 -7.37 9.73
CA ALA A 115 9.24 -7.07 10.66
C ALA A 115 9.80 -5.67 10.40
N CYS A 116 9.97 -5.30 9.15
CA CYS A 116 10.43 -3.95 8.80
C CYS A 116 9.43 -2.90 9.30
N SER A 117 8.16 -3.12 9.06
CA SER A 117 7.11 -2.21 9.49
C SER A 117 7.14 -2.01 11.00
N LEU A 118 7.23 -3.10 11.74
CA LEU A 118 7.28 -3.01 13.20
C LEU A 118 8.55 -2.33 13.69
N SER A 119 9.67 -2.53 13.00
CA SER A 119 10.94 -1.91 13.40
C SER A 119 10.87 -0.39 13.28
N PHE A 120 10.12 0.13 12.32
CA PHE A 120 9.95 1.57 12.18
C PHE A 120 9.27 2.19 13.40
N ARG A 121 8.46 1.42 14.10
CA ARG A 121 7.74 1.89 15.27
C ARG A 121 8.55 1.79 16.55
N LYS A 122 9.62 1.00 16.54
CA LYS A 122 10.44 0.78 17.72
C LYS A 122 11.63 1.73 17.79
N LYS A 123 11.65 2.74 16.95
CA LYS A 123 12.76 3.69 16.95
C LYS A 123 12.63 4.78 18.01
N THR A 124 11.57 4.77 18.77
CA THR A 124 11.41 5.77 19.82
C THR A 124 12.42 5.53 20.93
N PRO A 125 12.87 6.62 21.57
CA PRO A 125 13.88 6.48 22.62
C PRO A 125 13.45 5.63 23.80
N THR A 126 12.17 5.45 23.97
CA THR A 126 11.65 4.68 25.09
C THR A 126 11.76 3.18 24.87
N ASP A 127 12.08 2.79 23.67
CA ASP A 127 12.26 1.37 23.35
C ASP A 127 13.65 0.86 23.70
#